data_06161411cc899655750f95f3f4903cb2
#
_entry.id   06161411cc899655750f95f3f4903cb2
#
_cell.length_a   1.000
_cell.length_b   1.000
_cell.length_c   1.000
_cell.angle_alpha   90.00
_cell.angle_beta   90.00
_cell.angle_gamma   90.00
#
_symmetry.space_group_name_H-M   'P 1'
#
loop_
_entity.id
_entity.type
_entity.pdbx_description
1 polymer ?
#
loop_
_entity_poly.entity_id
_entity_poly.type
_entity_poly.pdbx_seq_one_letter_code
_entity_poly.pdbx_strand_id
1 'polypeptide(L)'
;MMNTYNIAILGAGHIAEKMAHTLQHLPRANSYAVASRSLEKAQQFAQRWGFSKAYGSYTDMLANPAIDLVYVATPHAMHYSHVLQCLQAGKAVLCEKAFTCNAREAETLIHEAEARKLLLAEAIWTRYMPLMQELKQLVDSGIIGQPRTLTANLSYPISHKERIQRPDLGGGALLDIGVYTLNFAAMLFGIDIKKIDSCCEKTPSGMDAQDSITLWYNDGKMAQLSSSIYVRSDRMGIISGSEGHIIVENVNNPSRLTVVNSQYQAIKTCEAPIQITGFEYEVEACLNALDHHCIEPSYMPHAETLRMMRLMDTLRQQWDVRFPNDEV
;
A
#
# COMPACT_ATOMS: atom_id res chain seq x y z
N MET A 1 2.47 -28.43 12.36
CA MET A 1 2.21 -27.20 13.16
C MET A 1 2.54 -26.00 12.29
N MET A 2 1.74 -24.93 12.32
CA MET A 2 2.08 -23.72 11.60
C MET A 2 3.25 -23.03 12.30
N ASN A 3 4.21 -22.50 11.52
CA ASN A 3 5.33 -21.75 12.06
C ASN A 3 4.87 -20.44 12.69
N THR A 4 5.52 -20.03 13.77
CA THR A 4 5.33 -18.74 14.42
C THR A 4 6.56 -17.88 14.16
N TYR A 5 6.36 -16.62 13.82
CA TYR A 5 7.40 -15.70 13.40
C TYR A 5 7.55 -14.51 14.35
N ASN A 6 8.76 -14.11 14.62
CA ASN A 6 9.10 -12.93 15.42
C ASN A 6 9.10 -11.69 14.55
N ILE A 7 8.10 -10.83 14.73
CA ILE A 7 7.92 -9.61 13.95
C ILE A 7 8.51 -8.42 14.70
N ALA A 8 9.31 -7.64 14.00
CA ALA A 8 9.83 -6.38 14.50
C ALA A 8 9.18 -5.19 13.77
N ILE A 9 8.96 -4.09 14.47
CA ILE A 9 8.50 -2.82 13.90
C ILE A 9 9.63 -1.80 13.93
N LEU A 10 9.98 -1.26 12.76
CA LEU A 10 10.94 -0.19 12.58
C LEU A 10 10.19 1.14 12.46
N GLY A 11 10.21 1.94 13.53
CA GLY A 11 9.42 3.16 13.67
C GLY A 11 8.23 2.97 14.64
N ALA A 12 8.04 3.90 15.58
CA ALA A 12 6.97 3.86 16.59
C ALA A 12 5.97 5.01 16.35
N GLY A 13 5.44 5.12 15.15
CA GLY A 13 4.44 6.10 14.71
C GLY A 13 3.01 5.58 14.77
N HIS A 14 2.06 6.39 14.30
CA HIS A 14 0.63 6.05 14.31
C HIS A 14 0.31 4.77 13.52
N ILE A 15 0.94 4.57 12.34
CA ILE A 15 0.70 3.35 11.56
C ILE A 15 1.28 2.11 12.25
N ALA A 16 2.40 2.26 12.96
CA ALA A 16 2.98 1.21 13.78
C ALA A 16 2.03 0.76 14.91
N GLU A 17 1.23 1.68 15.50
CA GLU A 17 0.22 1.32 16.52
C GLU A 17 -0.88 0.42 15.93
N LYS A 18 -1.33 0.70 14.70
CA LYS A 18 -2.32 -0.15 14.01
C LYS A 18 -1.76 -1.55 13.73
N MET A 19 -0.53 -1.62 13.21
CA MET A 19 0.14 -2.90 12.98
C MET A 19 0.35 -3.65 14.30
N ALA A 20 0.78 -2.98 15.37
CA ALA A 20 0.94 -3.61 16.68
C ALA A 20 -0.38 -4.21 17.20
N HIS A 21 -1.50 -3.49 17.03
CA HIS A 21 -2.83 -4.03 17.37
C HIS A 21 -3.16 -5.26 16.52
N THR A 22 -2.87 -5.25 15.23
CA THR A 22 -3.07 -6.40 14.34
C THR A 22 -2.28 -7.62 14.81
N LEU A 23 -0.98 -7.44 15.09
CA LEU A 23 -0.08 -8.53 15.50
C LEU A 23 -0.52 -9.22 16.80
N GLN A 24 -1.11 -8.47 17.75
CA GLN A 24 -1.64 -9.06 18.99
C GLN A 24 -2.75 -10.11 18.77
N HIS A 25 -3.41 -10.07 17.60
CA HIS A 25 -4.54 -10.94 17.28
C HIS A 25 -4.19 -12.00 16.21
N LEU A 26 -2.92 -12.04 15.77
CA LEU A 26 -2.45 -13.02 14.80
C LEU A 26 -1.68 -14.14 15.48
N PRO A 27 -2.21 -15.39 15.50
CA PRO A 27 -1.59 -16.52 16.21
C PRO A 27 -0.17 -16.87 15.73
N ARG A 28 0.14 -16.53 14.46
CA ARG A 28 1.43 -16.82 13.83
C ARG A 28 2.46 -15.70 13.98
N ALA A 29 2.09 -14.56 14.55
CA ALA A 29 2.92 -13.36 14.63
C ALA A 29 3.23 -13.01 16.09
N ASN A 30 4.48 -13.14 16.51
CA ASN A 30 4.92 -12.65 17.80
C ASN A 30 5.28 -11.17 17.71
N SER A 31 4.69 -10.31 18.55
CA SER A 31 5.12 -8.92 18.76
C SER A 31 6.49 -8.92 19.46
N TYR A 32 7.58 -9.08 18.67
CA TYR A 32 8.89 -9.41 19.24
C TYR A 32 9.73 -8.18 19.57
N ALA A 33 9.91 -7.25 18.62
CA ALA A 33 10.77 -6.10 18.81
C ALA A 33 10.17 -4.81 18.22
N VAL A 34 10.50 -3.67 18.83
CA VAL A 34 10.23 -2.36 18.25
C VAL A 34 11.45 -1.47 18.37
N ALA A 35 11.74 -0.67 17.35
CA ALA A 35 12.80 0.32 17.40
C ALA A 35 12.30 1.72 17.07
N SER A 36 12.85 2.71 17.76
CA SER A 36 12.65 4.13 17.50
C SER A 36 13.98 4.86 17.72
N ARG A 37 14.14 6.06 17.12
CA ARG A 37 15.30 6.94 17.40
C ARG A 37 15.40 7.40 18.85
N SER A 38 14.33 7.23 19.64
CA SER A 38 14.30 7.42 21.08
C SER A 38 14.03 6.08 21.74
N LEU A 39 14.95 5.63 22.62
CA LEU A 39 14.77 4.40 23.39
C LEU A 39 13.55 4.48 24.29
N GLU A 40 13.32 5.63 24.94
CA GLU A 40 12.16 5.85 25.79
C GLU A 40 10.84 5.64 25.02
N LYS A 41 10.74 6.21 23.81
CA LYS A 41 9.57 6.03 22.95
C LYS A 41 9.38 4.55 22.55
N ALA A 42 10.47 3.85 22.24
CA ALA A 42 10.41 2.43 21.94
C ALA A 42 9.96 1.59 23.15
N GLN A 43 10.45 1.92 24.35
CA GLN A 43 10.06 1.24 25.61
C GLN A 43 8.57 1.47 25.93
N GLN A 44 8.08 2.71 25.84
CA GLN A 44 6.66 3.04 26.04
C GLN A 44 5.77 2.29 25.04
N PHE A 45 6.19 2.24 23.76
CA PHE A 45 5.48 1.49 22.72
C PHE A 45 5.47 -0.01 23.02
N ALA A 46 6.63 -0.59 23.40
CA ALA A 46 6.76 -2.01 23.72
C ALA A 46 5.88 -2.39 24.92
N GLN A 47 5.88 -1.58 25.96
CA GLN A 47 5.03 -1.78 27.15
C GLN A 47 3.54 -1.74 26.81
N ARG A 48 3.14 -0.75 26.00
CA ARG A 48 1.72 -0.57 25.61
C ARG A 48 1.20 -1.72 24.73
N TRP A 49 2.04 -2.22 23.82
CA TRP A 49 1.66 -3.17 22.79
C TRP A 49 2.21 -4.59 23.00
N GLY A 50 2.83 -4.86 24.15
CA GLY A 50 3.29 -6.20 24.51
C GLY A 50 4.49 -6.70 23.71
N PHE A 51 5.35 -5.81 23.20
CA PHE A 51 6.59 -6.23 22.54
C PHE A 51 7.63 -6.69 23.55
N SER A 52 8.31 -7.79 23.22
CA SER A 52 9.30 -8.41 24.11
C SER A 52 10.58 -7.56 24.25
N LYS A 53 10.91 -6.77 23.23
CA LYS A 53 12.16 -5.98 23.16
C LYS A 53 11.92 -4.58 22.61
N ALA A 54 12.67 -3.60 23.13
CA ALA A 54 12.67 -2.21 22.68
C ALA A 54 14.10 -1.75 22.40
N TYR A 55 14.30 -1.04 21.30
CA TYR A 55 15.62 -0.55 20.86
C TYR A 55 15.57 0.95 20.56
N GLY A 56 16.63 1.66 20.99
CA GLY A 56 16.84 3.08 20.67
C GLY A 56 17.58 3.30 19.35
N SER A 57 17.95 2.23 18.67
CA SER A 57 18.69 2.22 17.40
C SER A 57 18.13 1.14 16.47
N TYR A 58 17.95 1.47 15.20
CA TYR A 58 17.53 0.51 14.17
C TYR A 58 18.60 -0.55 13.94
N THR A 59 19.86 -0.15 13.90
CA THR A 59 21.02 -1.07 13.71
C THR A 59 21.07 -2.11 14.82
N ASP A 60 20.89 -1.72 16.08
CA ASP A 60 20.92 -2.65 17.22
C ASP A 60 19.75 -3.65 17.15
N MET A 61 18.57 -3.19 16.74
CA MET A 61 17.43 -4.08 16.51
C MET A 61 17.73 -5.09 15.39
N LEU A 62 18.26 -4.62 14.28
CA LEU A 62 18.53 -5.45 13.10
C LEU A 62 19.65 -6.48 13.34
N ALA A 63 20.56 -6.20 14.27
CA ALA A 63 21.59 -7.15 14.71
C ALA A 63 21.02 -8.37 15.47
N ASN A 64 19.75 -8.33 15.90
CA ASN A 64 19.13 -9.43 16.61
C ASN A 64 18.76 -10.57 15.64
N PRO A 65 19.39 -11.76 15.76
CA PRO A 65 19.14 -12.87 14.82
C PRO A 65 17.75 -13.48 14.93
N ALA A 66 17.06 -13.29 16.06
CA ALA A 66 15.74 -13.88 16.32
C ALA A 66 14.60 -13.16 15.59
N ILE A 67 14.86 -12.06 14.89
CA ILE A 67 13.85 -11.33 14.10
C ILE A 67 13.72 -11.99 12.72
N ASP A 68 12.51 -12.39 12.37
CA ASP A 68 12.18 -13.05 11.11
C ASP A 68 11.68 -12.06 10.04
N LEU A 69 10.80 -11.11 10.42
CA LEU A 69 10.22 -10.11 9.54
C LEU A 69 10.26 -8.73 10.18
N VAL A 70 10.66 -7.73 9.41
CA VAL A 70 10.65 -6.31 9.84
C VAL A 70 9.55 -5.56 9.09
N TYR A 71 8.60 -4.99 9.83
CA TYR A 71 7.65 -4.03 9.32
C TYR A 71 8.24 -2.63 9.38
N VAL A 72 8.46 -2.01 8.22
CA VAL A 72 9.02 -0.65 8.10
C VAL A 72 7.88 0.37 8.09
N ALA A 73 7.78 1.17 9.16
CA ALA A 73 6.68 2.09 9.46
C ALA A 73 7.16 3.55 9.62
N THR A 74 8.08 3.96 8.77
CA THR A 74 8.68 5.31 8.76
C THR A 74 8.05 6.21 7.70
N PRO A 75 8.37 7.51 7.60
CA PRO A 75 7.94 8.33 6.47
C PRO A 75 8.47 7.83 5.13
N HIS A 76 7.74 8.08 4.03
CA HIS A 76 8.05 7.59 2.67
C HIS A 76 9.51 7.82 2.28
N ALA A 77 10.05 9.02 2.50
CA ALA A 77 11.44 9.36 2.14
C ALA A 77 12.50 8.54 2.91
N MET A 78 12.11 7.86 3.98
CA MET A 78 13.02 7.03 4.77
C MET A 78 12.90 5.53 4.41
N HIS A 79 11.90 5.14 3.61
CA HIS A 79 11.67 3.72 3.31
C HIS A 79 12.88 3.11 2.62
N TYR A 80 13.40 3.75 1.58
CA TYR A 80 14.57 3.24 0.85
C TYR A 80 15.73 2.89 1.78
N SER A 81 16.18 3.85 2.58
CA SER A 81 17.34 3.67 3.46
C SER A 81 17.11 2.60 4.53
N HIS A 82 15.90 2.56 5.11
CA HIS A 82 15.57 1.61 6.17
C HIS A 82 15.35 0.19 5.65
N VAL A 83 14.69 0.04 4.50
CA VAL A 83 14.52 -1.27 3.84
C VAL A 83 15.88 -1.83 3.42
N LEU A 84 16.74 -0.99 2.82
CA LEU A 84 18.10 -1.40 2.45
C LEU A 84 18.90 -1.90 3.67
N GLN A 85 18.83 -1.17 4.80
CA GLN A 85 19.47 -1.61 6.05
C GLN A 85 18.92 -2.97 6.53
N CYS A 86 17.61 -3.19 6.45
CA CYS A 86 17.00 -4.47 6.83
C CYS A 86 17.50 -5.61 5.94
N LEU A 87 17.50 -5.42 4.61
CA LEU A 87 17.97 -6.43 3.65
C LEU A 87 19.47 -6.74 3.86
N GLN A 88 20.31 -5.71 4.07
CA GLN A 88 21.73 -5.88 4.36
C GLN A 88 21.98 -6.62 5.66
N ALA A 89 21.10 -6.49 6.65
CA ALA A 89 21.12 -7.26 7.90
C ALA A 89 20.51 -8.68 7.76
N GLY A 90 20.14 -9.09 6.54
CA GLY A 90 19.57 -10.42 6.29
C GLY A 90 18.14 -10.59 6.78
N LYS A 91 17.35 -9.50 6.87
CA LYS A 91 15.97 -9.54 7.36
C LYS A 91 14.97 -9.47 6.22
N ALA A 92 13.92 -10.30 6.31
CA ALA A 92 12.73 -10.15 5.48
C ALA A 92 11.99 -8.84 5.84
N VAL A 93 11.31 -8.22 4.86
CA VAL A 93 10.72 -6.89 5.01
C VAL A 93 9.30 -6.83 4.48
N LEU A 94 8.40 -6.22 5.26
CA LEU A 94 7.12 -5.66 4.84
C LEU A 94 7.22 -4.13 5.00
N CYS A 95 7.24 -3.40 3.89
CA CYS A 95 7.43 -1.95 3.88
C CYS A 95 6.10 -1.23 3.62
N GLU A 96 5.78 -0.23 4.44
CA GLU A 96 4.62 0.63 4.22
C GLU A 96 4.60 1.26 2.82
N LYS A 97 3.37 1.50 2.36
CA LYS A 97 3.10 2.25 1.12
C LYS A 97 3.26 3.78 1.39
N ALA A 98 3.53 4.62 0.39
CA ALA A 98 4.10 4.24 -0.89
C ALA A 98 5.47 3.61 -0.67
N PHE A 99 5.81 2.60 -1.47
CA PHE A 99 6.96 1.75 -1.21
C PHE A 99 8.26 2.55 -1.09
N THR A 100 8.48 3.50 -1.99
CA THR A 100 9.62 4.44 -2.00
C THR A 100 9.17 5.82 -2.50
N CYS A 101 10.08 6.78 -2.62
CA CYS A 101 9.77 8.07 -3.23
C CYS A 101 9.74 8.03 -4.76
N ASN A 102 10.50 7.12 -5.37
CA ASN A 102 10.59 6.97 -6.83
C ASN A 102 10.89 5.51 -7.23
N ALA A 103 10.72 5.21 -8.52
CA ALA A 103 10.89 3.87 -9.07
C ALA A 103 12.35 3.37 -9.03
N ARG A 104 13.35 4.27 -9.11
CA ARG A 104 14.77 3.91 -9.04
C ARG A 104 15.12 3.33 -7.65
N GLU A 105 14.63 3.96 -6.59
CA GLU A 105 14.78 3.43 -5.23
C GLU A 105 14.13 2.06 -5.09
N ALA A 106 12.91 1.89 -5.61
CA ALA A 106 12.20 0.61 -5.60
C ALA A 106 12.97 -0.49 -6.35
N GLU A 107 13.46 -0.20 -7.55
CA GLU A 107 14.23 -1.13 -8.37
C GLU A 107 15.51 -1.59 -7.65
N THR A 108 16.21 -0.67 -7.00
CA THR A 108 17.41 -0.98 -6.21
C THR A 108 17.08 -1.94 -5.06
N LEU A 109 16.00 -1.69 -4.32
CA LEU A 109 15.59 -2.56 -3.20
C LEU A 109 15.16 -3.95 -3.67
N ILE A 110 14.44 -4.03 -4.79
CA ILE A 110 14.02 -5.29 -5.38
C ILE A 110 15.24 -6.12 -5.78
N HIS A 111 16.22 -5.54 -6.49
CA HIS A 111 17.46 -6.23 -6.84
C HIS A 111 18.26 -6.70 -5.63
N GLU A 112 18.31 -5.89 -4.56
CA GLU A 112 18.99 -6.28 -3.32
C GLU A 112 18.29 -7.47 -2.63
N ALA A 113 16.95 -7.48 -2.61
CA ALA A 113 16.17 -8.57 -2.07
C ALA A 113 16.35 -9.87 -2.88
N GLU A 114 16.32 -9.78 -4.22
CA GLU A 114 16.57 -10.90 -5.14
C GLU A 114 17.97 -11.48 -4.95
N ALA A 115 19.00 -10.62 -4.92
CA ALA A 115 20.39 -11.03 -4.75
C ALA A 115 20.62 -11.78 -3.43
N ARG A 116 19.88 -11.39 -2.37
CA ARG A 116 19.96 -12.01 -1.04
C ARG A 116 18.95 -13.13 -0.82
N LYS A 117 18.02 -13.33 -1.74
CA LYS A 117 16.90 -14.28 -1.62
C LYS A 117 16.06 -14.03 -0.36
N LEU A 118 15.79 -12.76 -0.07
CA LEU A 118 15.00 -12.33 1.07
C LEU A 118 13.61 -11.90 0.62
N LEU A 119 12.60 -12.18 1.45
CA LEU A 119 11.25 -11.65 1.25
C LEU A 119 11.27 -10.13 1.36
N LEU A 120 10.74 -9.46 0.34
CA LEU A 120 10.44 -8.04 0.32
C LEU A 120 9.00 -7.84 -0.17
N ALA A 121 8.19 -7.16 0.60
CA ALA A 121 6.78 -6.91 0.29
C ALA A 121 6.41 -5.44 0.50
N GLU A 122 5.56 -4.91 -0.38
CA GLU A 122 4.89 -3.62 -0.19
C GLU A 122 3.58 -3.81 0.56
N ALA A 123 3.38 -3.03 1.63
CA ALA A 123 2.18 -3.02 2.46
C ALA A 123 1.06 -2.17 1.83
N ILE A 124 0.71 -2.45 0.59
CA ILE A 124 -0.51 -1.91 -0.05
C ILE A 124 -1.70 -2.80 0.30
N TRP A 125 -2.12 -2.74 1.54
CA TRP A 125 -3.04 -3.66 2.22
C TRP A 125 -4.29 -4.02 1.45
N THR A 126 -4.84 -3.08 0.65
CA THR A 126 -6.05 -3.29 -0.17
C THR A 126 -5.91 -4.46 -1.15
N ARG A 127 -4.71 -4.70 -1.70
CA ARG A 127 -4.48 -5.80 -2.63
C ARG A 127 -4.57 -7.18 -1.99
N TYR A 128 -4.37 -7.26 -0.68
CA TYR A 128 -4.40 -8.52 0.08
C TYR A 128 -5.80 -8.85 0.61
N MET A 129 -6.75 -7.90 0.57
CA MET A 129 -8.08 -8.09 1.15
C MET A 129 -8.92 -9.10 0.37
N PRO A 130 -9.60 -10.05 1.05
CA PRO A 130 -10.44 -11.07 0.40
C PRO A 130 -11.51 -10.47 -0.51
N LEU A 131 -12.17 -9.39 -0.07
CA LEU A 131 -13.22 -8.75 -0.87
C LEU A 131 -12.69 -8.12 -2.16
N MET A 132 -11.44 -7.65 -2.18
CA MET A 132 -10.79 -7.17 -3.40
C MET A 132 -10.45 -8.31 -4.36
N GLN A 133 -10.09 -9.48 -3.84
CA GLN A 133 -9.90 -10.68 -4.66
C GLN A 133 -11.23 -11.17 -5.25
N GLU A 134 -12.31 -11.13 -4.46
CA GLU A 134 -13.65 -11.44 -4.96
C GLU A 134 -14.10 -10.43 -6.03
N LEU A 135 -13.83 -9.14 -5.86
CA LEU A 135 -14.09 -8.11 -6.87
C LEU A 135 -13.42 -8.46 -8.20
N LYS A 136 -12.13 -8.82 -8.16
CA LYS A 136 -11.41 -9.22 -9.37
C LYS A 136 -12.05 -10.43 -10.03
N GLN A 137 -12.39 -11.45 -9.26
CA GLN A 137 -13.08 -12.64 -9.79
C GLN A 137 -14.43 -12.30 -10.42
N LEU A 138 -15.22 -11.39 -9.84
CA LEU A 138 -16.50 -10.93 -10.39
C LEU A 138 -16.30 -10.21 -11.72
N VAL A 139 -15.32 -9.33 -11.83
CA VAL A 139 -14.99 -8.66 -13.09
C VAL A 139 -14.55 -9.66 -14.15
N ASP A 140 -13.66 -10.59 -13.78
CA ASP A 140 -13.11 -11.60 -14.69
C ASP A 140 -14.19 -12.63 -15.14
N SER A 141 -15.24 -12.86 -14.32
CA SER A 141 -16.35 -13.78 -14.64
C SER A 141 -17.25 -13.30 -15.77
N GLY A 142 -17.15 -12.01 -16.14
CA GLY A 142 -18.02 -11.40 -17.14
C GLY A 142 -19.44 -11.08 -16.63
N ILE A 143 -19.68 -11.07 -15.31
CA ILE A 143 -21.00 -10.80 -14.73
C ILE A 143 -21.59 -9.44 -15.11
N ILE A 144 -20.73 -8.48 -15.49
CA ILE A 144 -21.10 -7.15 -15.99
C ILE A 144 -20.83 -7.01 -17.49
N GLY A 145 -20.65 -8.12 -18.21
CA GLY A 145 -20.24 -8.12 -19.61
C GLY A 145 -18.79 -7.65 -19.79
N GLN A 146 -18.53 -6.88 -20.85
CA GLN A 146 -17.19 -6.33 -21.14
C GLN A 146 -16.96 -5.06 -20.30
N PRO A 147 -16.02 -5.05 -19.34
CA PRO A 147 -15.68 -3.84 -18.58
C PRO A 147 -15.12 -2.76 -19.51
N ARG A 148 -15.60 -1.51 -19.38
CA ARG A 148 -15.19 -0.39 -20.24
C ARG A 148 -14.74 0.83 -19.46
N THR A 149 -15.41 1.17 -18.37
CA THR A 149 -15.03 2.33 -17.56
C THR A 149 -14.88 1.98 -16.10
N LEU A 150 -13.95 2.65 -15.44
CA LEU A 150 -13.74 2.57 -14.01
C LEU A 150 -13.66 4.01 -13.47
N THR A 151 -14.36 4.28 -12.38
CA THR A 151 -14.17 5.50 -11.60
C THR A 151 -13.79 5.13 -10.18
N ALA A 152 -12.86 5.87 -9.58
CA ALA A 152 -12.53 5.71 -8.17
C ALA A 152 -12.05 7.04 -7.57
N ASN A 153 -12.44 7.28 -6.33
CA ASN A 153 -11.96 8.44 -5.60
C ASN A 153 -11.59 8.09 -4.16
N LEU A 154 -10.59 8.78 -3.63
CA LEU A 154 -10.22 8.66 -2.23
C LEU A 154 -9.73 10.01 -1.70
N SER A 155 -10.38 10.56 -0.67
CA SER A 155 -10.01 11.86 -0.12
C SER A 155 -10.19 11.91 1.39
N TYR A 156 -9.25 12.57 2.05
CA TYR A 156 -9.26 12.81 3.50
C TYR A 156 -8.77 14.22 3.81
N PRO A 157 -9.40 14.98 4.74
CA PRO A 157 -8.94 16.30 5.15
C PRO A 157 -7.72 16.19 6.06
N ILE A 158 -6.55 15.91 5.49
CA ILE A 158 -5.29 15.65 6.19
C ILE A 158 -4.20 16.70 5.89
N SER A 159 -4.55 17.79 5.23
CA SER A 159 -3.63 18.88 4.89
C SER A 159 -2.93 19.51 6.12
N HIS A 160 -3.53 19.36 7.33
CA HIS A 160 -2.95 19.82 8.59
C HIS A 160 -1.78 18.94 9.09
N LYS A 161 -1.58 17.76 8.52
CA LYS A 161 -0.47 16.88 8.92
C LYS A 161 0.83 17.36 8.29
N GLU A 162 1.80 17.71 9.13
CA GLU A 162 3.10 18.27 8.69
C GLU A 162 3.76 17.42 7.60
N ARG A 163 3.80 16.09 7.74
CA ARG A 163 4.45 15.19 6.78
C ARG A 163 3.88 15.30 5.35
N ILE A 164 2.58 15.65 5.22
CA ILE A 164 1.92 15.80 3.90
C ILE A 164 2.41 17.05 3.17
N GLN A 165 2.80 18.09 3.91
CA GLN A 165 3.30 19.35 3.38
C GLN A 165 4.81 19.33 3.09
N ARG A 166 5.52 18.24 3.48
CA ARG A 166 6.98 18.20 3.47
C ARG A 166 7.54 17.36 2.31
N PRO A 167 8.21 18.03 1.34
CA PRO A 167 8.89 17.33 0.23
C PRO A 167 9.96 16.33 0.72
N ASP A 168 10.71 16.71 1.75
CA ASP A 168 11.78 15.90 2.35
C ASP A 168 11.29 14.68 3.13
N LEU A 169 9.97 14.54 3.31
CA LEU A 169 9.33 13.35 3.88
C LEU A 169 8.52 12.54 2.86
N GLY A 170 8.56 12.92 1.57
CA GLY A 170 7.75 12.29 0.53
C GLY A 170 6.26 12.60 0.71
N GLY A 171 5.93 13.90 0.91
CA GLY A 171 4.57 14.38 1.11
C GLY A 171 3.71 14.32 -0.15
N GLY A 172 2.51 14.90 -0.08
CA GLY A 172 1.55 14.96 -1.19
C GLY A 172 0.42 13.96 -1.11
N ALA A 173 -0.60 14.20 -1.93
CA ALA A 173 -1.79 13.36 -2.04
C ALA A 173 -1.51 12.04 -2.79
N LEU A 174 -0.71 12.08 -3.85
CA LEU A 174 -0.45 10.94 -4.73
C LEU A 174 0.14 9.75 -3.96
N LEU A 175 1.25 9.94 -3.25
CA LEU A 175 1.91 8.88 -2.50
C LEU A 175 1.09 8.44 -1.27
N ASP A 176 0.37 9.37 -0.62
CA ASP A 176 -0.37 9.03 0.60
C ASP A 176 -1.75 8.42 0.34
N ILE A 177 -2.47 8.91 -0.67
CA ILE A 177 -3.87 8.59 -0.96
C ILE A 177 -4.05 8.07 -2.39
N GLY A 178 -3.51 8.75 -3.40
CA GLY A 178 -3.66 8.42 -4.82
C GLY A 178 -3.15 7.03 -5.17
N VAL A 179 -2.13 6.54 -4.47
CA VAL A 179 -1.61 5.17 -4.61
C VAL A 179 -2.71 4.11 -4.51
N TYR A 180 -3.77 4.33 -3.73
CA TYR A 180 -4.89 3.38 -3.60
C TYR A 180 -5.78 3.38 -4.84
N THR A 181 -6.15 4.54 -5.38
CA THR A 181 -6.98 4.63 -6.59
C THR A 181 -6.24 4.09 -7.81
N LEU A 182 -4.92 4.32 -7.90
CA LEU A 182 -4.06 3.74 -8.93
C LEU A 182 -3.98 2.21 -8.82
N ASN A 183 -3.76 1.68 -7.61
CA ASN A 183 -3.75 0.23 -7.38
C ASN A 183 -5.11 -0.41 -7.66
N PHE A 184 -6.21 0.27 -7.35
CA PHE A 184 -7.56 -0.18 -7.67
C PHE A 184 -7.75 -0.34 -9.18
N ALA A 185 -7.36 0.67 -9.97
CA ALA A 185 -7.43 0.61 -11.42
C ALA A 185 -6.50 -0.46 -12.02
N ALA A 186 -5.25 -0.52 -11.57
CA ALA A 186 -4.26 -1.48 -12.07
C ALA A 186 -4.65 -2.94 -11.79
N MET A 187 -5.22 -3.21 -10.62
CA MET A 187 -5.68 -4.55 -10.24
C MET A 187 -6.81 -5.07 -11.15
N LEU A 188 -7.68 -4.18 -11.64
CA LEU A 188 -8.87 -4.53 -12.42
C LEU A 188 -8.70 -4.39 -13.93
N PHE A 189 -7.97 -3.36 -14.38
CA PHE A 189 -7.79 -3.03 -15.79
C PHE A 189 -6.38 -3.30 -16.30
N GLY A 190 -5.46 -3.64 -15.40
CA GLY A 190 -4.06 -3.84 -15.74
C GLY A 190 -3.31 -2.52 -15.94
N ILE A 191 -2.23 -2.57 -16.69
CA ILE A 191 -1.27 -1.47 -16.86
C ILE A 191 -0.90 -1.19 -18.32
N ASP A 192 -1.61 -1.79 -19.27
CA ASP A 192 -1.38 -1.52 -20.68
C ASP A 192 -1.99 -0.16 -21.07
N ILE A 193 -1.40 0.90 -20.47
CA ILE A 193 -1.86 2.27 -20.58
C ILE A 193 -1.34 2.89 -21.87
N LYS A 194 -2.26 3.36 -22.70
CA LYS A 194 -1.97 4.06 -23.96
C LYS A 194 -1.67 5.54 -23.76
N LYS A 195 -2.39 6.20 -22.81
CA LYS A 195 -2.29 7.64 -22.57
C LYS A 195 -2.71 7.96 -21.15
N ILE A 196 -2.07 8.96 -20.57
CA ILE A 196 -2.40 9.53 -19.25
C ILE A 196 -2.72 11.00 -19.44
N ASP A 197 -3.93 11.40 -19.09
CA ASP A 197 -4.34 12.80 -18.97
C ASP A 197 -4.49 13.11 -17.49
N SER A 198 -3.69 14.05 -16.95
CA SER A 198 -3.72 14.33 -15.53
C SER A 198 -3.39 15.79 -15.21
N CYS A 199 -3.92 16.28 -14.10
CA CYS A 199 -3.56 17.55 -13.50
C CYS A 199 -3.64 17.46 -11.98
N CYS A 200 -2.92 18.34 -11.29
CA CYS A 200 -3.02 18.48 -9.84
C CYS A 200 -3.03 19.96 -9.42
N GLU A 201 -3.65 20.23 -8.29
CA GLU A 201 -3.46 21.45 -7.52
C GLU A 201 -2.35 21.21 -6.51
N LYS A 202 -1.46 22.20 -6.32
CA LYS A 202 -0.31 22.06 -5.41
C LYS A 202 -0.55 22.80 -4.10
N THR A 203 0.07 22.29 -3.04
CA THR A 203 0.23 23.00 -1.77
C THR A 203 1.23 24.17 -1.93
N PRO A 204 1.28 25.13 -1.02
CA PRO A 204 2.31 26.17 -1.01
C PRO A 204 3.74 25.63 -0.95
N SER A 205 3.95 24.41 -0.46
CA SER A 205 5.25 23.72 -0.43
C SER A 205 5.61 23.00 -1.73
N GLY A 206 4.74 23.05 -2.75
CA GLY A 206 4.96 22.41 -4.05
C GLY A 206 4.54 20.95 -4.13
N MET A 207 3.97 20.39 -3.06
CA MET A 207 3.42 19.01 -3.07
C MET A 207 2.04 19.00 -3.72
N ASP A 208 1.70 17.92 -4.39
CA ASP A 208 0.34 17.68 -4.90
C ASP A 208 -0.66 17.61 -3.74
N ALA A 209 -1.77 18.33 -3.88
CA ALA A 209 -2.81 18.42 -2.85
C ALA A 209 -4.10 17.73 -3.25
N GLN A 210 -4.46 17.85 -4.49
CA GLN A 210 -5.56 17.13 -5.11
C GLN A 210 -5.28 16.91 -6.60
N ASP A 211 -5.77 15.81 -7.12
CA ASP A 211 -5.49 15.40 -8.49
C ASP A 211 -6.74 14.86 -9.20
N SER A 212 -6.63 14.89 -10.55
CA SER A 212 -7.54 14.22 -11.46
C SER A 212 -6.68 13.48 -12.49
N ILE A 213 -6.91 12.17 -12.62
CA ILE A 213 -6.13 11.28 -13.48
C ILE A 213 -7.09 10.48 -14.36
N THR A 214 -6.89 10.54 -15.67
CA THR A 214 -7.58 9.66 -16.62
C THR A 214 -6.56 8.77 -17.30
N LEU A 215 -6.72 7.45 -17.13
CA LEU A 215 -5.91 6.42 -17.77
C LEU A 215 -6.69 5.86 -18.96
N TRP A 216 -6.10 5.93 -20.15
CA TRP A 216 -6.63 5.34 -21.38
C TRP A 216 -5.84 4.09 -21.72
N TYR A 217 -6.51 2.96 -21.90
CA TYR A 217 -5.89 1.67 -22.14
C TYR A 217 -5.90 1.32 -23.63
N ASN A 218 -4.96 0.48 -24.09
CA ASN A 218 -4.87 0.06 -25.47
C ASN A 218 -6.08 -0.77 -25.94
N ASP A 219 -6.73 -1.50 -25.02
CA ASP A 219 -7.95 -2.28 -25.29
C ASP A 219 -9.25 -1.44 -25.26
N GLY A 220 -9.12 -0.11 -25.17
CA GLY A 220 -10.23 0.83 -25.19
C GLY A 220 -10.93 1.05 -23.86
N LYS A 221 -10.42 0.51 -22.75
CA LYS A 221 -10.90 0.85 -21.40
C LYS A 221 -10.44 2.26 -20.99
N MET A 222 -11.12 2.81 -19.98
CA MET A 222 -10.78 4.11 -19.38
C MET A 222 -10.98 4.05 -17.87
N ALA A 223 -10.01 4.55 -17.09
CA ALA A 223 -10.16 4.77 -15.67
C ALA A 223 -10.06 6.27 -15.33
N GLN A 224 -11.00 6.77 -14.53
CA GLN A 224 -11.01 8.14 -14.00
C GLN A 224 -10.82 8.09 -12.49
N LEU A 225 -9.73 8.67 -12.02
CA LEU A 225 -9.29 8.60 -10.64
C LEU A 225 -9.13 10.01 -10.07
N SER A 226 -9.42 10.18 -8.79
CA SER A 226 -9.13 11.44 -8.10
C SER A 226 -8.74 11.20 -6.65
N SER A 227 -7.87 12.08 -6.14
CA SER A 227 -7.56 12.13 -4.71
C SER A 227 -7.44 13.57 -4.21
N SER A 228 -7.65 13.78 -2.90
CA SER A 228 -7.52 15.11 -2.28
C SER A 228 -7.20 15.01 -0.80
N ILE A 229 -6.27 15.89 -0.35
CA ILE A 229 -5.96 16.04 1.08
C ILE A 229 -6.84 17.09 1.77
N TYR A 230 -7.76 17.74 1.05
CA TYR A 230 -8.55 18.86 1.57
C TYR A 230 -9.98 18.48 1.98
N VAL A 231 -10.57 17.48 1.34
CA VAL A 231 -11.99 17.15 1.49
C VAL A 231 -12.22 15.72 1.96
N ARG A 232 -13.45 15.43 2.34
CA ARG A 232 -13.95 14.05 2.49
C ARG A 232 -14.68 13.68 1.22
N SER A 233 -14.40 12.50 0.65
CA SER A 233 -15.17 11.92 -0.45
C SER A 233 -16.02 10.75 0.02
N ASP A 234 -16.86 10.22 -0.87
CA ASP A 234 -17.60 8.97 -0.66
C ASP A 234 -16.69 7.74 -0.69
N ARG A 235 -15.46 7.88 -1.24
CA ARG A 235 -14.45 6.83 -1.36
C ARG A 235 -14.92 5.63 -2.20
N MET A 236 -15.84 5.85 -3.10
CA MET A 236 -16.42 4.80 -3.92
C MET A 236 -15.56 4.47 -5.13
N GLY A 237 -15.68 3.20 -5.58
CA GLY A 237 -15.25 2.74 -6.88
C GLY A 237 -16.43 2.18 -7.66
N ILE A 238 -16.47 2.41 -8.98
CA ILE A 238 -17.50 1.85 -9.87
C ILE A 238 -16.80 1.28 -11.10
N ILE A 239 -17.08 0.03 -11.41
CA ILE A 239 -16.62 -0.64 -12.63
C ILE A 239 -17.84 -0.87 -13.51
N SER A 240 -17.89 -0.26 -14.68
CA SER A 240 -19.02 -0.38 -15.60
C SER A 240 -18.66 -1.21 -16.82
N GLY A 241 -19.52 -2.14 -17.15
CA GLY A 241 -19.45 -3.00 -18.33
C GLY A 241 -20.67 -2.90 -19.22
N SER A 242 -20.73 -3.72 -20.27
CA SER A 242 -21.82 -3.71 -21.25
C SER A 242 -23.15 -4.23 -20.70
N GLU A 243 -23.12 -5.07 -19.63
CA GLU A 243 -24.30 -5.75 -19.06
C GLU A 243 -24.65 -5.26 -17.66
N GLY A 244 -23.88 -4.31 -17.10
CA GLY A 244 -24.12 -3.78 -15.76
C GLY A 244 -22.89 -3.11 -15.17
N HIS A 245 -22.89 -2.96 -13.84
CA HIS A 245 -21.77 -2.36 -13.13
C HIS A 245 -21.61 -2.95 -11.73
N ILE A 246 -20.41 -2.79 -11.15
CA ILE A 246 -20.11 -3.14 -9.77
C ILE A 246 -19.81 -1.87 -8.98
N ILE A 247 -20.49 -1.68 -7.87
CA ILE A 247 -20.25 -0.61 -6.90
C ILE A 247 -19.38 -1.17 -5.78
N VAL A 248 -18.31 -0.47 -5.45
CA VAL A 248 -17.36 -0.81 -4.37
C VAL A 248 -17.45 0.29 -3.31
N GLU A 249 -17.95 -0.04 -2.14
CA GLU A 249 -17.95 0.89 -1.02
C GLU A 249 -16.56 0.95 -0.37
N ASN A 250 -15.97 2.15 -0.39
CA ASN A 250 -14.67 2.45 0.20
C ASN A 250 -13.48 1.67 -0.42
N VAL A 251 -12.95 2.18 -1.52
CA VAL A 251 -11.82 1.57 -2.25
C VAL A 251 -10.55 1.34 -1.41
N ASN A 252 -10.41 2.04 -0.27
CA ASN A 252 -9.28 1.89 0.64
C ASN A 252 -9.45 0.73 1.65
N ASN A 253 -10.68 0.43 2.05
CA ASN A 253 -11.03 -0.72 2.90
C ASN A 253 -12.46 -1.14 2.54
N PRO A 254 -12.63 -1.92 1.46
CA PRO A 254 -13.95 -2.25 0.95
C PRO A 254 -14.76 -3.03 1.99
N SER A 255 -15.98 -2.53 2.24
CA SER A 255 -16.94 -3.15 3.15
C SER A 255 -18.00 -3.95 2.42
N ARG A 256 -18.35 -3.52 1.19
CA ARG A 256 -19.41 -4.13 0.37
C ARG A 256 -19.13 -3.95 -1.11
N LEU A 257 -19.50 -5.00 -1.88
CA LEU A 257 -19.62 -4.96 -3.34
C LEU A 257 -21.10 -5.14 -3.69
N THR A 258 -21.60 -4.37 -4.65
CA THR A 258 -22.95 -4.56 -5.21
C THR A 258 -22.87 -4.67 -6.72
N VAL A 259 -23.30 -5.81 -7.26
CA VAL A 259 -23.41 -6.03 -8.71
C VAL A 259 -24.79 -5.62 -9.14
N VAL A 260 -24.87 -4.72 -10.11
CA VAL A 260 -26.10 -4.15 -10.68
C VAL A 260 -26.18 -4.53 -12.16
N ASN A 261 -27.30 -5.10 -12.61
CA ASN A 261 -27.52 -5.51 -13.99
C ASN A 261 -27.94 -4.33 -14.90
N SER A 262 -28.18 -4.62 -16.19
CA SER A 262 -28.59 -3.64 -17.19
C SER A 262 -30.00 -3.03 -16.95
N GLN A 263 -30.82 -3.64 -16.06
CA GLN A 263 -32.10 -3.13 -15.62
C GLN A 263 -32.01 -2.31 -14.32
N TYR A 264 -30.77 -1.97 -13.88
CA TYR A 264 -30.49 -1.26 -12.63
C TYR A 264 -30.96 -1.98 -11.36
N GLN A 265 -31.00 -3.31 -11.39
CA GLN A 265 -31.35 -4.15 -10.25
C GLN A 265 -30.07 -4.70 -9.61
N ALA A 266 -29.98 -4.62 -8.29
CA ALA A 266 -28.93 -5.33 -7.56
C ALA A 266 -29.16 -6.84 -7.64
N ILE A 267 -28.22 -7.57 -8.25
CA ILE A 267 -28.32 -9.02 -8.47
C ILE A 267 -27.38 -9.82 -7.57
N LYS A 268 -26.36 -9.21 -7.03
CA LYS A 268 -25.45 -9.82 -6.07
C LYS A 268 -24.88 -8.76 -5.12
N THR A 269 -24.72 -9.13 -3.87
CA THR A 269 -24.01 -8.34 -2.85
C THR A 269 -23.02 -9.22 -2.14
N CYS A 270 -21.80 -8.74 -1.95
CA CYS A 270 -20.75 -9.39 -1.19
C CYS A 270 -20.31 -8.46 -0.07
N GLU A 271 -20.18 -8.99 1.13
CA GLU A 271 -19.75 -8.24 2.32
C GLU A 271 -18.31 -8.65 2.69
N ALA A 272 -17.54 -7.69 3.22
CA ALA A 272 -16.24 -8.01 3.75
C ALA A 272 -16.35 -9.00 4.93
N PRO A 273 -15.45 -9.97 5.06
CA PRO A 273 -15.39 -10.79 6.25
C PRO A 273 -15.06 -9.93 7.48
N ILE A 274 -15.38 -10.46 8.67
CA ILE A 274 -14.92 -9.85 9.92
C ILE A 274 -13.40 -9.80 9.90
N GLN A 275 -12.84 -8.63 10.13
CA GLN A 275 -11.41 -8.41 10.10
C GLN A 275 -10.92 -7.75 11.40
N ILE A 276 -9.63 -7.93 11.71
CA ILE A 276 -8.99 -7.27 12.87
C ILE A 276 -8.84 -5.78 12.56
N THR A 277 -8.12 -5.46 11.49
CA THR A 277 -7.87 -4.10 11.02
C THR A 277 -7.85 -4.01 9.49
N GLY A 278 -7.70 -5.15 8.81
CA GLY A 278 -7.41 -5.30 7.39
C GLY A 278 -5.91 -5.50 7.09
N PHE A 279 -5.00 -5.15 8.03
CA PHE A 279 -3.55 -5.39 7.86
C PHE A 279 -3.16 -6.85 8.09
N GLU A 280 -3.99 -7.65 8.74
CA GLU A 280 -3.75 -9.08 8.94
C GLU A 280 -3.51 -9.82 7.64
N TYR A 281 -4.16 -9.43 6.57
CA TYR A 281 -4.06 -10.12 5.27
C TYR A 281 -2.67 -9.96 4.63
N GLU A 282 -2.06 -8.78 4.72
CA GLU A 282 -0.70 -8.56 4.20
C GLU A 282 0.36 -9.23 5.08
N VAL A 283 0.15 -9.25 6.41
CA VAL A 283 1.03 -9.98 7.32
C VAL A 283 0.96 -11.47 7.02
N GLU A 284 -0.24 -12.08 6.96
CA GLU A 284 -0.41 -13.50 6.64
C GLU A 284 0.16 -13.86 5.26
N ALA A 285 0.03 -12.98 4.26
CA ALA A 285 0.63 -13.19 2.95
C ALA A 285 2.16 -13.25 3.05
N CYS A 286 2.79 -12.39 3.86
CA CYS A 286 4.23 -12.44 4.12
C CYS A 286 4.64 -13.72 4.86
N LEU A 287 3.89 -14.12 5.91
CA LEU A 287 4.18 -15.34 6.66
C LEU A 287 4.05 -16.59 5.78
N ASN A 288 3.07 -16.63 4.89
CA ASN A 288 2.92 -17.71 3.91
C ASN A 288 4.07 -17.69 2.87
N ALA A 289 4.53 -16.52 2.45
CA ALA A 289 5.68 -16.41 1.56
C ALA A 289 6.96 -16.93 2.24
N LEU A 290 7.17 -16.64 3.54
CA LEU A 290 8.28 -17.19 4.33
C LEU A 290 8.21 -18.70 4.47
N ASP A 291 7.02 -19.30 4.74
CA ASP A 291 6.83 -20.74 4.79
C ASP A 291 7.26 -21.45 3.50
N HIS A 292 7.08 -20.79 2.35
CA HIS A 292 7.39 -21.34 1.03
C HIS A 292 8.72 -20.82 0.46
N HIS A 293 9.51 -20.10 1.24
CA HIS A 293 10.78 -19.48 0.81
C HIS A 293 10.63 -18.60 -0.44
N CYS A 294 9.48 -17.93 -0.58
CA CYS A 294 9.25 -16.95 -1.63
C CYS A 294 9.87 -15.60 -1.25
N ILE A 295 10.35 -14.88 -2.25
CA ILE A 295 10.95 -13.55 -2.07
C ILE A 295 9.94 -12.42 -2.21
N GLU A 296 8.72 -12.72 -2.61
CA GLU A 296 7.61 -11.77 -2.79
C GLU A 296 6.26 -12.45 -2.53
N PRO A 297 5.23 -11.72 -2.07
CA PRO A 297 3.87 -12.25 -1.96
C PRO A 297 3.14 -12.21 -3.32
N SER A 298 2.27 -13.20 -3.58
CA SER A 298 1.57 -13.33 -4.86
C SER A 298 0.60 -12.19 -5.19
N TYR A 299 0.04 -11.53 -4.17
CA TYR A 299 -0.96 -10.46 -4.34
C TYR A 299 -0.34 -9.11 -4.75
N MET A 300 0.93 -8.89 -4.44
CA MET A 300 1.69 -7.70 -4.80
C MET A 300 3.12 -8.10 -5.14
N PRO A 301 3.36 -8.70 -6.32
CA PRO A 301 4.70 -9.07 -6.76
C PRO A 301 5.55 -7.82 -7.05
N HIS A 302 6.87 -7.96 -6.96
CA HIS A 302 7.84 -6.87 -7.19
C HIS A 302 7.61 -6.12 -8.50
N ALA A 303 7.24 -6.85 -9.56
CA ALA A 303 6.93 -6.25 -10.86
C ALA A 303 5.76 -5.25 -10.77
N GLU A 304 4.74 -5.53 -9.95
CA GLU A 304 3.60 -4.60 -9.75
C GLU A 304 4.02 -3.39 -8.91
N THR A 305 4.76 -3.58 -7.82
CA THR A 305 5.32 -2.48 -7.04
C THR A 305 6.12 -1.52 -7.94
N LEU A 306 7.03 -2.06 -8.76
CA LEU A 306 7.85 -1.25 -9.66
C LEU A 306 7.02 -0.52 -10.72
N ARG A 307 5.99 -1.18 -11.27
CA ARG A 307 5.06 -0.56 -12.23
C ARG A 307 4.28 0.60 -11.62
N MET A 308 3.77 0.43 -10.39
CA MET A 308 3.06 1.48 -9.68
C MET A 308 3.97 2.67 -9.37
N MET A 309 5.20 2.41 -8.95
CA MET A 309 6.17 3.48 -8.73
C MET A 309 6.50 4.24 -10.01
N ARG A 310 6.71 3.56 -11.15
CA ARG A 310 6.94 4.19 -12.47
C ARG A 310 5.74 5.02 -12.93
N LEU A 311 4.52 4.55 -12.68
CA LEU A 311 3.30 5.31 -12.98
C LEU A 311 3.22 6.59 -12.13
N MET A 312 3.50 6.49 -10.84
CA MET A 312 3.53 7.66 -9.94
C MET A 312 4.64 8.64 -10.31
N ASP A 313 5.83 8.17 -10.74
CA ASP A 313 6.89 9.03 -11.25
C ASP A 313 6.45 9.79 -12.52
N THR A 314 5.76 9.12 -13.44
CA THR A 314 5.21 9.76 -14.64
C THR A 314 4.23 10.87 -14.29
N LEU A 315 3.33 10.63 -13.33
CA LEU A 315 2.36 11.63 -12.85
C LEU A 315 3.08 12.82 -12.18
N ARG A 316 4.03 12.56 -11.30
CA ARG A 316 4.81 13.61 -10.64
C ARG A 316 5.59 14.45 -11.65
N GLN A 317 6.16 13.84 -12.69
CA GLN A 317 6.84 14.56 -13.78
C GLN A 317 5.87 15.45 -14.55
N GLN A 318 4.67 14.98 -14.90
CA GLN A 318 3.63 15.79 -15.55
C GLN A 318 3.24 17.01 -14.72
N TRP A 319 3.25 16.87 -13.39
CA TRP A 319 2.84 17.90 -12.44
C TRP A 319 4.01 18.78 -11.94
N ASP A 320 5.24 18.45 -12.32
CA ASP A 320 6.46 19.08 -11.76
C ASP A 320 6.45 19.03 -10.20
N VAL A 321 6.13 17.85 -9.65
CA VAL A 321 6.24 17.54 -8.21
C VAL A 321 7.54 16.77 -8.00
N ARG A 322 8.45 17.34 -7.19
CA ARG A 322 9.79 16.78 -6.97
C ARG A 322 10.07 16.54 -5.50
N PHE A 323 10.83 15.50 -5.25
CA PHE A 323 11.40 15.19 -3.93
C PHE A 323 12.92 15.34 -3.96
N PRO A 324 13.56 15.66 -2.81
CA PRO A 324 15.01 15.69 -2.73
C PRO A 324 15.69 14.39 -3.19
N ASN A 325 15.02 13.25 -2.99
CA ASN A 325 15.51 11.93 -3.39
C ASN A 325 15.52 11.68 -4.91
N ASP A 326 14.92 12.57 -5.71
CA ASP A 326 14.89 12.44 -7.18
C ASP A 326 16.23 12.85 -7.81
N GLU A 327 17.05 13.64 -7.11
CA GLU A 327 18.30 14.25 -7.61
C GLU A 327 19.57 13.41 -7.33
N VAL A 328 19.47 12.29 -6.65
CA VAL A 328 20.62 11.48 -6.18
C VAL A 328 20.95 10.34 -7.14
#